data_401e188d85d2fc9b574fc3b23fac4aff
#
_entry.id   401e188d85d2fc9b574fc3b23fac4aff
#
_cell.length_a   1.000
_cell.length_b   1.000
_cell.length_c   1.000
_cell.angle_alpha   90.00
_cell.angle_beta   90.00
_cell.angle_gamma   90.00
#
_symmetry.space_group_name_H-M   'P 1'
#
loop_
_entity.id
_entity.type
_entity.pdbx_description
1 polymer ?
#
loop_
_entity_poly.entity_id
_entity_poly.type
_entity_poly.pdbx_seq_one_letter_code
_entity_poly.pdbx_strand_id
1 'polypeptide(L)'
;THTDMARNLGIRPLPNLETKFVAADSLLALDPTGSSASMADSEAVKALKAELARVRHRYFSAKSRDEKNRLRKQDDKLRKQILDALTQLGFGSEIERRRVEWNPYDHHAVASFFEPVTMFGPRLQAGFDVVIGNPPYIQIEKFDAAHKQAWQAQHYSSYAARGDVYCLFYERGVRLLKEGGQLSYITSNKWMRAGYGEKLRNLFAKDVAVEEVIDFGGVVVFSAAVVDTAIVQLSKRKPGDSFP
;
A
#
# COMPACT_ATOMS: atom_id res chain seq x y z
N THR A 1 -15.06 -27.46 17.77
CA THR A 1 -15.17 -26.39 18.78
C THR A 1 -16.60 -25.92 18.80
N HIS A 2 -17.36 -26.36 19.82
CA HIS A 2 -18.73 -25.90 20.05
C HIS A 2 -18.68 -24.46 20.56
N THR A 3 -19.08 -23.51 19.76
CA THR A 3 -19.43 -22.16 20.20
C THR A 3 -20.82 -22.22 20.85
N ASP A 4 -20.86 -22.36 22.16
CA ASP A 4 -22.10 -22.17 22.92
C ASP A 4 -22.43 -20.67 22.87
N MET A 5 -23.40 -20.30 22.04
CA MET A 5 -23.86 -18.92 21.87
C MET A 5 -24.39 -18.30 23.19
N ALA A 6 -24.85 -19.12 24.13
CA ALA A 6 -25.28 -18.67 25.46
C ALA A 6 -24.10 -18.40 26.40
N ARG A 7 -22.94 -18.95 26.10
CA ARG A 7 -21.69 -18.78 26.87
C ARG A 7 -20.59 -18.22 25.99
N ASN A 8 -20.76 -17.03 25.47
CA ASN A 8 -19.75 -16.34 24.70
C ASN A 8 -18.48 -16.00 25.51
N LEU A 9 -17.93 -16.94 26.23
CA LEU A 9 -16.72 -16.93 27.07
C LEU A 9 -15.73 -15.73 26.89
N GLY A 10 -16.27 -14.53 26.63
CA GLY A 10 -15.49 -13.31 26.36
C GLY A 10 -14.95 -13.21 24.93
N ILE A 11 -15.36 -14.09 24.01
CA ILE A 11 -15.00 -13.98 22.59
C ILE A 11 -15.64 -12.72 22.03
N ARG A 12 -14.82 -11.78 21.61
CA ARG A 12 -15.28 -10.57 20.93
C ARG A 12 -15.47 -10.86 19.45
N PRO A 13 -16.60 -10.46 18.84
CA PRO A 13 -16.75 -10.56 17.41
C PRO A 13 -15.66 -9.74 16.70
N LEU A 14 -15.21 -10.20 15.53
CA LEU A 14 -14.30 -9.44 14.70
C LEU A 14 -14.89 -8.06 14.39
N PRO A 15 -14.11 -7.00 14.41
CA PRO A 15 -14.57 -5.68 14.00
C PRO A 15 -14.87 -5.64 12.50
N ASN A 16 -15.43 -4.54 12.02
CA ASN A 16 -15.72 -4.36 10.60
C ASN A 16 -14.43 -4.10 9.83
N LEU A 17 -13.89 -5.14 9.21
CA LEU A 17 -12.62 -5.09 8.49
C LEU A 17 -12.75 -4.49 7.08
N GLU A 18 -13.96 -4.19 6.60
CA GLU A 18 -14.21 -3.71 5.24
C GLU A 18 -13.31 -2.52 4.85
N THR A 19 -13.09 -1.58 5.78
CA THR A 19 -12.20 -0.43 5.54
C THR A 19 -10.72 -0.72 5.80
N LYS A 20 -10.36 -1.98 6.02
CA LYS A 20 -8.96 -2.41 6.28
C LYS A 20 -8.39 -3.30 5.17
N PHE A 21 -9.26 -3.82 4.31
CA PHE A 21 -8.88 -4.54 3.10
C PHE A 21 -9.17 -3.68 1.88
N VAL A 22 -8.16 -3.48 1.05
CA VAL A 22 -8.27 -2.66 -0.16
C VAL A 22 -7.74 -3.46 -1.34
N ALA A 23 -8.57 -3.62 -2.37
CA ALA A 23 -8.11 -4.05 -3.67
C ALA A 23 -7.64 -2.82 -4.46
N ALA A 24 -6.35 -2.76 -4.80
CA ALA A 24 -5.76 -1.59 -5.43
C ALA A 24 -4.55 -1.97 -6.29
N ASP A 25 -4.26 -1.16 -7.30
CA ASP A 25 -2.95 -1.20 -7.94
C ASP A 25 -1.91 -0.59 -6.98
N SER A 26 -1.22 -1.47 -6.26
CA SER A 26 -0.28 -1.07 -5.22
C SER A 26 0.99 -0.39 -5.76
N LEU A 27 1.30 -0.56 -7.05
CA LEU A 27 2.44 0.09 -7.69
C LEU A 27 2.16 1.53 -8.12
N LEU A 28 0.91 1.98 -8.14
CA LEU A 28 0.55 3.31 -8.59
C LEU A 28 0.14 4.21 -7.41
N ALA A 29 0.85 5.32 -7.24
CA ALA A 29 0.42 6.46 -6.43
C ALA A 29 -0.22 7.51 -7.34
N LEU A 30 -1.22 8.24 -6.87
CA LEU A 30 -1.79 9.36 -7.62
C LEU A 30 -0.82 10.54 -7.72
N ASP A 31 -0.02 10.74 -6.68
CA ASP A 31 1.00 11.77 -6.62
C ASP A 31 2.36 11.14 -6.27
N PRO A 32 3.12 10.67 -7.27
CA PRO A 32 4.41 10.02 -7.05
C PRO A 32 5.46 10.96 -6.44
N THR A 33 5.31 12.26 -6.63
CA THR A 33 6.26 13.28 -6.19
C THR A 33 5.91 13.88 -4.84
N GLY A 34 4.70 13.63 -4.34
CA GLY A 34 4.19 14.20 -3.08
C GLY A 34 3.95 15.71 -3.15
N SER A 35 3.96 16.29 -4.37
CA SER A 35 3.90 17.74 -4.57
C SER A 35 2.53 18.34 -4.28
N SER A 36 1.46 17.56 -4.41
CA SER A 36 0.08 18.05 -4.24
C SER A 36 -0.40 18.09 -2.78
N ALA A 37 0.25 17.34 -1.89
CA ALA A 37 -0.23 17.17 -0.51
C ALA A 37 -0.03 18.41 0.39
N SER A 38 0.92 19.29 0.05
CA SER A 38 1.38 20.37 0.94
C SER A 38 0.60 21.68 0.77
N MET A 39 -0.01 21.95 -0.38
CA MET A 39 -0.60 23.28 -0.68
C MET A 39 -2.12 23.37 -0.49
N ALA A 40 -2.82 22.25 -0.40
CA ALA A 40 -4.30 22.20 -0.41
C ALA A 40 -4.95 22.18 0.98
N ASP A 41 -4.19 22.16 2.07
CA ASP A 41 -4.73 21.94 3.40
C ASP A 41 -5.05 23.25 4.14
N SER A 42 -6.12 23.93 3.71
CA SER A 42 -6.77 24.94 4.58
C SER A 42 -7.26 24.29 5.89
N GLU A 43 -7.39 25.06 6.96
CA GLU A 43 -7.90 24.55 8.24
C GLU A 43 -9.29 23.90 8.10
N ALA A 44 -10.13 24.41 7.18
CA ALA A 44 -11.43 23.82 6.88
C ALA A 44 -11.29 22.41 6.26
N VAL A 45 -10.39 22.22 5.29
CA VAL A 45 -10.14 20.93 4.66
C VAL A 45 -9.53 19.96 5.66
N LYS A 46 -8.59 20.39 6.51
CA LYS A 46 -8.03 19.59 7.60
C LYS A 46 -9.10 19.09 8.56
N ALA A 47 -10.01 19.97 8.96
CA ALA A 47 -11.12 19.62 9.85
C ALA A 47 -12.05 18.55 9.23
N LEU A 48 -12.39 18.68 7.94
CA LEU A 48 -13.20 17.69 7.21
C LEU A 48 -12.48 16.34 7.09
N LYS A 49 -11.19 16.34 6.76
CA LYS A 49 -10.36 15.11 6.71
C LYS A 49 -10.27 14.43 8.09
N ALA A 50 -10.13 15.20 9.16
CA ALA A 50 -10.12 14.69 10.53
C ALA A 50 -11.48 14.06 10.92
N GLU A 51 -12.59 14.69 10.53
CA GLU A 51 -13.93 14.14 10.77
C GLU A 51 -14.15 12.85 9.96
N LEU A 52 -13.73 12.82 8.70
CA LEU A 52 -13.79 11.61 7.88
C LEU A 52 -13.02 10.45 8.54
N ALA A 53 -11.83 10.70 9.07
CA ALA A 53 -11.06 9.70 9.80
C ALA A 53 -11.79 9.19 11.05
N ARG A 54 -12.47 10.09 11.80
CA ARG A 54 -13.30 9.71 12.95
C ARG A 54 -14.49 8.86 12.56
N VAL A 55 -15.19 9.19 11.47
CA VAL A 55 -16.31 8.41 10.94
C VAL A 55 -15.85 6.99 10.57
N ARG A 56 -14.74 6.84 9.85
CA ARG A 56 -14.17 5.54 9.49
C ARG A 56 -13.71 4.75 10.70
N HIS A 57 -13.15 5.40 11.71
CA HIS A 57 -12.79 4.75 12.98
C HIS A 57 -14.02 4.23 13.73
N ARG A 58 -15.11 5.00 13.79
CA ARG A 58 -16.38 4.58 14.38
C ARG A 58 -16.99 3.41 13.61
N TYR A 59 -16.91 3.43 12.28
CA TYR A 59 -17.41 2.33 11.44
C TYR A 59 -16.73 1.01 11.79
N PHE A 60 -15.45 1.03 12.10
CA PHE A 60 -14.69 -0.17 12.48
C PHE A 60 -15.31 -0.89 13.69
N SER A 61 -15.90 -0.15 14.65
CA SER A 61 -16.51 -0.71 15.85
C SER A 61 -18.06 -0.74 15.83
N ALA A 62 -18.69 -0.29 14.74
CA ALA A 62 -20.15 -0.26 14.63
C ALA A 62 -20.75 -1.68 14.64
N LYS A 63 -21.78 -1.88 15.46
CA LYS A 63 -22.38 -3.21 15.69
C LYS A 63 -23.66 -3.42 14.92
N SER A 64 -24.46 -2.38 14.67
CA SER A 64 -25.75 -2.50 13.99
C SER A 64 -25.65 -2.13 12.51
N ARG A 65 -26.54 -2.73 11.69
CA ARG A 65 -26.67 -2.42 10.26
C ARG A 65 -27.03 -0.94 10.04
N ASP A 66 -27.91 -0.40 10.87
CA ASP A 66 -28.38 0.98 10.74
C ASP A 66 -27.25 1.98 11.07
N GLU A 67 -26.46 1.69 12.10
CA GLU A 67 -25.28 2.48 12.41
C GLU A 67 -24.26 2.45 11.27
N LYS A 68 -23.96 1.27 10.71
CA LYS A 68 -23.09 1.14 9.54
C LYS A 68 -23.58 1.96 8.35
N ASN A 69 -24.87 1.86 8.02
CA ASN A 69 -25.47 2.61 6.91
C ASN A 69 -25.40 4.12 7.14
N ARG A 70 -25.66 4.57 8.36
CA ARG A 70 -25.53 6.00 8.72
C ARG A 70 -24.11 6.50 8.56
N LEU A 71 -23.12 5.74 9.03
CA LEU A 71 -21.71 6.11 8.92
C LEU A 71 -21.20 6.10 7.48
N ARG A 72 -21.66 5.15 6.63
CA ARG A 72 -21.36 5.16 5.18
C ARG A 72 -21.91 6.42 4.49
N LYS A 73 -23.14 6.82 4.80
CA LYS A 73 -23.73 8.06 4.25
C LYS A 73 -22.97 9.30 4.74
N GLN A 74 -22.52 9.29 5.97
CA GLN A 74 -21.72 10.40 6.53
C GLN A 74 -20.34 10.48 5.86
N ASP A 75 -19.66 9.34 5.62
CA ASP A 75 -18.40 9.27 4.86
C ASP A 75 -18.58 9.86 3.44
N ASP A 76 -19.61 9.42 2.71
CA ASP A 76 -19.89 9.94 1.36
C ASP A 76 -20.12 11.45 1.35
N LYS A 77 -20.90 11.96 2.30
CA LYS A 77 -21.14 13.39 2.44
C LYS A 77 -19.83 14.17 2.70
N LEU A 78 -19.01 13.68 3.62
CA LEU A 78 -17.74 14.34 3.96
C LEU A 78 -16.76 14.34 2.79
N ARG A 79 -16.68 13.24 2.02
CA ARG A 79 -15.84 13.20 0.83
C ARG A 79 -16.25 14.26 -0.20
N LYS A 80 -17.56 14.42 -0.45
CA LYS A 80 -18.09 15.46 -1.34
C LYS A 80 -17.75 16.86 -0.82
N GLN A 81 -17.94 17.11 0.48
CA GLN A 81 -17.60 18.40 1.10
C GLN A 81 -16.11 18.73 0.99
N ILE A 82 -15.23 17.71 1.10
CA ILE A 82 -13.78 17.89 0.90
C ILE A 82 -13.50 18.30 -0.55
N LEU A 83 -14.10 17.64 -1.52
CA LEU A 83 -13.91 17.99 -2.94
C LEU A 83 -14.42 19.40 -3.25
N ASP A 84 -15.60 19.77 -2.75
CA ASP A 84 -16.18 21.10 -2.94
C ASP A 84 -15.27 22.18 -2.35
N ALA A 85 -14.78 21.98 -1.11
CA ALA A 85 -13.87 22.90 -0.45
C ALA A 85 -12.54 23.05 -1.20
N LEU A 86 -11.96 21.94 -1.69
CA LEU A 86 -10.73 21.96 -2.49
C LEU A 86 -10.96 22.67 -3.83
N THR A 87 -12.10 22.45 -4.46
CA THR A 87 -12.47 23.10 -5.73
C THR A 87 -12.60 24.62 -5.56
N GLN A 88 -13.24 25.07 -4.48
CA GLN A 88 -13.37 26.51 -4.15
C GLN A 88 -12.02 27.18 -3.91
N LEU A 89 -11.05 26.44 -3.39
CA LEU A 89 -9.69 26.92 -3.17
C LEU A 89 -8.79 26.83 -4.42
N GLY A 90 -9.32 26.36 -5.56
CA GLY A 90 -8.55 26.17 -6.80
C GLY A 90 -7.74 24.88 -6.84
N PHE A 91 -7.93 23.96 -5.90
CA PHE A 91 -7.20 22.67 -5.80
C PHE A 91 -8.04 21.45 -6.23
N GLY A 92 -9.18 21.64 -6.90
CA GLY A 92 -10.06 20.57 -7.40
C GLY A 92 -9.45 19.78 -8.58
N SER A 93 -8.22 19.29 -8.44
CA SER A 93 -7.52 18.52 -9.47
C SER A 93 -8.16 17.14 -9.71
N GLU A 94 -7.82 16.51 -10.84
CA GLU A 94 -8.22 15.13 -11.13
C GLU A 94 -7.72 14.15 -10.05
N ILE A 95 -6.55 14.41 -9.46
CA ILE A 95 -6.00 13.64 -8.35
C ILE A 95 -6.95 13.68 -7.14
N GLU A 96 -7.39 14.88 -6.75
CA GLU A 96 -8.31 15.04 -5.61
C GLU A 96 -9.67 14.43 -5.89
N ARG A 97 -10.17 14.54 -7.12
CA ARG A 97 -11.41 13.88 -7.52
C ARG A 97 -11.30 12.36 -7.34
N ARG A 98 -10.24 11.75 -7.85
CA ARG A 98 -10.02 10.29 -7.72
C ARG A 98 -9.89 9.85 -6.27
N ARG A 99 -9.26 10.66 -5.40
CA ARG A 99 -9.20 10.40 -3.95
C ARG A 99 -10.58 10.37 -3.31
N VAL A 100 -11.44 11.33 -3.67
CA VAL A 100 -12.80 11.46 -3.13
C VAL A 100 -13.74 10.40 -3.69
N GLU A 101 -13.64 10.06 -4.95
CA GLU A 101 -14.46 9.03 -5.60
C GLU A 101 -14.18 7.63 -5.08
N TRP A 102 -12.98 7.37 -4.57
CA TRP A 102 -12.67 6.08 -3.99
C TRP A 102 -13.59 5.75 -2.81
N ASN A 103 -14.30 4.61 -2.92
CA ASN A 103 -15.27 4.15 -1.92
C ASN A 103 -14.71 2.97 -1.12
N PRO A 104 -14.36 3.13 0.18
CA PRO A 104 -13.80 2.06 1.00
C PRO A 104 -14.80 0.92 1.29
N TYR A 105 -16.06 1.09 0.97
CA TYR A 105 -17.12 0.11 1.26
C TYR A 105 -17.53 -0.72 0.04
N ASP A 106 -16.95 -0.42 -1.12
CA ASP A 106 -17.16 -1.20 -2.34
C ASP A 106 -16.04 -2.24 -2.48
N HIS A 107 -16.35 -3.47 -2.08
CA HIS A 107 -15.41 -4.58 -2.12
C HIS A 107 -15.19 -5.17 -3.51
N HIS A 108 -16.00 -4.79 -4.49
CA HIS A 108 -15.88 -5.24 -5.87
C HIS A 108 -15.06 -4.27 -6.73
N ALA A 109 -14.88 -3.03 -6.27
CA ALA A 109 -14.08 -2.05 -6.97
C ALA A 109 -12.60 -2.23 -6.66
N VAL A 110 -11.78 -2.32 -7.71
CA VAL A 110 -10.32 -2.24 -7.61
C VAL A 110 -9.89 -0.79 -7.82
N ALA A 111 -9.25 -0.20 -6.82
CA ALA A 111 -8.71 1.14 -6.96
C ALA A 111 -7.53 1.13 -7.95
N SER A 112 -7.51 2.09 -8.87
CA SER A 112 -6.41 2.26 -9.83
C SER A 112 -5.17 2.93 -9.23
N PHE A 113 -5.09 3.02 -7.90
CA PHE A 113 -3.99 3.63 -7.15
C PHE A 113 -3.97 3.10 -5.73
N PHE A 114 -2.84 3.27 -5.04
CA PHE A 114 -2.71 2.95 -3.62
C PHE A 114 -2.04 4.11 -2.87
N GLU A 115 -2.80 4.76 -2.00
CA GLU A 115 -2.34 5.82 -1.10
C GLU A 115 -2.76 5.53 0.35
N PRO A 116 -1.82 5.17 1.22
CA PRO A 116 -2.13 4.76 2.60
C PRO A 116 -2.92 5.79 3.40
N VAL A 117 -2.57 7.07 3.29
CA VAL A 117 -3.23 8.14 4.04
C VAL A 117 -4.69 8.31 3.61
N THR A 118 -4.95 8.28 2.30
CA THR A 118 -6.30 8.34 1.73
C THR A 118 -7.16 7.15 2.15
N MET A 119 -6.55 5.95 2.14
CA MET A 119 -7.27 4.69 2.33
C MET A 119 -7.45 4.31 3.80
N PHE A 120 -6.44 4.52 4.63
CA PHE A 120 -6.43 4.08 6.03
C PHE A 120 -6.38 5.21 7.05
N GLY A 121 -6.19 6.45 6.58
CA GLY A 121 -6.22 7.66 7.41
C GLY A 121 -4.85 8.21 7.79
N PRO A 122 -4.85 9.38 8.49
CA PRO A 122 -3.64 10.18 8.72
C PRO A 122 -2.59 9.52 9.62
N ARG A 123 -2.94 8.44 10.32
CA ARG A 123 -1.97 7.66 11.12
C ARG A 123 -0.84 7.07 10.27
N LEU A 124 -1.08 6.88 8.96
CA LEU A 124 -0.09 6.38 8.01
C LEU A 124 0.67 7.49 7.28
N GLN A 125 0.65 8.72 7.78
CA GLN A 125 1.42 9.83 7.21
C GLN A 125 2.93 9.55 7.22
N ALA A 126 3.44 8.89 8.25
CA ALA A 126 4.84 8.48 8.34
C ALA A 126 5.15 7.20 7.53
N GLY A 127 4.14 6.43 7.14
CA GLY A 127 4.25 5.12 6.49
C GLY A 127 3.90 3.96 7.41
N PHE A 128 4.06 2.74 6.89
CA PHE A 128 3.80 1.50 7.63
C PHE A 128 4.99 1.11 8.51
N ASP A 129 4.70 0.45 9.62
CA ASP A 129 5.72 -0.19 10.48
C ASP A 129 6.32 -1.41 9.79
N VAL A 130 5.46 -2.20 9.13
CA VAL A 130 5.83 -3.45 8.46
C VAL A 130 5.10 -3.56 7.13
N VAL A 131 5.84 -3.99 6.11
CA VAL A 131 5.30 -4.39 4.80
C VAL A 131 5.71 -5.83 4.56
N ILE A 132 4.74 -6.72 4.37
CA ILE A 132 4.98 -8.14 4.09
C ILE A 132 4.22 -8.56 2.84
N GLY A 133 4.80 -9.45 2.03
CA GLY A 133 4.11 -9.91 0.84
C GLY A 133 4.82 -10.98 0.03
N ASN A 134 4.07 -11.46 -0.96
CA ASN A 134 4.55 -12.33 -2.02
C ASN A 134 4.19 -11.66 -3.35
N PRO A 135 5.03 -10.74 -3.87
CA PRO A 135 4.79 -10.07 -5.13
C PRO A 135 4.75 -11.03 -6.32
N PRO A 136 4.04 -10.71 -7.40
CA PRO A 136 3.96 -11.59 -8.57
C PRO A 136 5.30 -11.75 -9.29
N TYR A 137 5.60 -12.96 -9.79
CA TYR A 137 6.83 -13.31 -10.51
C TYR A 137 6.56 -13.25 -12.02
N ILE A 138 6.30 -12.05 -12.52
CA ILE A 138 5.94 -11.81 -13.92
C ILE A 138 6.93 -10.82 -14.54
N GLN A 139 7.44 -11.14 -15.74
CA GLN A 139 8.31 -10.23 -16.47
C GLN A 139 7.56 -8.98 -16.93
N ILE A 140 8.17 -7.81 -16.76
CA ILE A 140 7.59 -6.51 -17.14
C ILE A 140 7.24 -6.48 -18.62
N GLU A 141 8.00 -7.16 -19.48
CA GLU A 141 7.74 -7.21 -20.93
C GLU A 141 6.38 -7.83 -21.28
N LYS A 142 5.83 -8.71 -20.42
CA LYS A 142 4.51 -9.35 -20.63
C LYS A 142 3.32 -8.45 -20.38
N PHE A 143 3.52 -7.29 -19.78
CA PHE A 143 2.47 -6.30 -19.55
C PHE A 143 2.30 -5.40 -20.79
N ASP A 144 1.12 -4.82 -20.95
CA ASP A 144 0.83 -3.87 -22.01
C ASP A 144 1.58 -2.54 -21.88
N ALA A 145 1.46 -1.69 -22.89
CA ALA A 145 2.13 -0.40 -22.92
C ALA A 145 1.62 0.56 -21.84
N ALA A 146 0.32 0.49 -21.50
CA ALA A 146 -0.28 1.38 -20.51
C ALA A 146 0.29 1.14 -19.11
N HIS A 147 0.40 -0.13 -18.69
CA HIS A 147 1.05 -0.48 -17.41
C HIS A 147 2.51 0.00 -17.37
N LYS A 148 3.27 -0.26 -18.46
CA LYS A 148 4.69 0.15 -18.52
C LYS A 148 4.86 1.67 -18.41
N GLN A 149 4.04 2.45 -19.11
CA GLN A 149 4.03 3.91 -19.02
C GLN A 149 3.66 4.40 -17.61
N ALA A 150 2.62 3.79 -17.02
CA ALA A 150 2.20 4.13 -15.66
C ALA A 150 3.33 3.90 -14.64
N TRP A 151 4.05 2.78 -14.72
CA TRP A 151 5.18 2.51 -13.83
C TRP A 151 6.38 3.43 -14.07
N GLN A 152 6.67 3.79 -15.32
CA GLN A 152 7.70 4.77 -15.65
C GLN A 152 7.37 6.15 -15.05
N ALA A 153 6.09 6.56 -15.10
CA ALA A 153 5.63 7.80 -14.48
C ALA A 153 5.76 7.81 -12.94
N GLN A 154 5.88 6.63 -12.31
CA GLN A 154 6.15 6.52 -10.87
C GLN A 154 7.63 6.73 -10.52
N HIS A 155 8.51 6.92 -11.50
CA HIS A 155 9.95 7.13 -11.30
C HIS A 155 10.63 6.04 -10.44
N TYR A 156 10.29 4.77 -10.71
CA TYR A 156 10.98 3.66 -10.05
C TYR A 156 12.42 3.54 -10.53
N SER A 157 13.37 3.69 -9.62
CA SER A 157 14.81 3.50 -9.90
C SER A 157 15.12 2.05 -10.24
N SER A 158 14.35 1.10 -9.69
CA SER A 158 14.46 -0.33 -9.92
C SER A 158 13.84 -0.80 -11.26
N TYR A 159 13.19 0.10 -12.03
CA TYR A 159 12.57 -0.26 -13.30
C TYR A 159 13.59 -0.74 -14.33
N ALA A 160 13.44 -1.98 -14.81
CA ALA A 160 14.19 -2.56 -15.90
C ALA A 160 13.21 -3.24 -16.88
N ALA A 161 13.20 -2.84 -18.16
CA ALA A 161 12.21 -3.31 -19.15
C ALA A 161 12.14 -4.83 -19.30
N ARG A 162 13.27 -5.53 -19.11
CA ARG A 162 13.39 -7.00 -19.14
C ARG A 162 13.42 -7.63 -17.75
N GLY A 163 13.13 -6.85 -16.71
CA GLY A 163 13.10 -7.32 -15.32
C GLY A 163 11.75 -7.92 -14.94
N ASP A 164 11.71 -8.46 -13.74
CA ASP A 164 10.47 -8.93 -13.13
C ASP A 164 9.81 -7.80 -12.33
N VAL A 165 8.48 -7.79 -12.33
CA VAL A 165 7.69 -6.73 -11.68
C VAL A 165 7.91 -6.67 -10.17
N TYR A 166 8.30 -7.77 -9.51
CA TYR A 166 8.60 -7.75 -8.07
C TYR A 166 9.73 -6.79 -7.70
N CYS A 167 10.62 -6.43 -8.64
CA CYS A 167 11.63 -5.40 -8.40
C CYS A 167 10.98 -4.03 -8.07
N LEU A 168 9.88 -3.69 -8.76
CA LEU A 168 9.10 -2.49 -8.48
C LEU A 168 8.38 -2.60 -7.13
N PHE A 169 7.90 -3.78 -6.78
CA PHE A 169 7.27 -4.02 -5.48
C PHE A 169 8.24 -3.81 -4.32
N TYR A 170 9.50 -4.23 -4.44
CA TYR A 170 10.52 -3.94 -3.43
C TYR A 170 10.67 -2.43 -3.21
N GLU A 171 10.88 -1.66 -4.27
CA GLU A 171 11.01 -0.22 -4.15
C GLU A 171 9.73 0.42 -3.62
N ARG A 172 8.56 -0.01 -4.12
CA ARG A 172 7.28 0.47 -3.62
C ARG A 172 7.10 0.16 -2.14
N GLY A 173 7.41 -1.05 -1.72
CA GLY A 173 7.35 -1.47 -0.33
C GLY A 173 8.23 -0.59 0.57
N VAL A 174 9.46 -0.31 0.15
CA VAL A 174 10.36 0.60 0.88
C VAL A 174 9.79 2.02 0.94
N ARG A 175 9.25 2.54 -0.17
CA ARG A 175 8.60 3.87 -0.18
C ARG A 175 7.41 3.96 0.78
N LEU A 176 6.69 2.85 0.98
CA LEU A 176 5.53 2.78 1.87
C LEU A 176 5.89 2.66 3.36
N LEU A 177 7.12 2.29 3.69
CA LEU A 177 7.58 2.19 5.08
C LEU A 177 7.84 3.56 5.70
N LYS A 178 7.60 3.69 7.00
CA LYS A 178 8.20 4.75 7.82
C LYS A 178 9.71 4.52 8.00
N GLU A 179 10.44 5.54 8.45
CA GLU A 179 11.84 5.36 8.86
C GLU A 179 11.95 4.31 9.96
N GLY A 180 12.90 3.38 9.80
CA GLY A 180 13.08 2.22 10.68
C GLY A 180 12.04 1.11 10.49
N GLY A 181 11.06 1.27 9.60
CA GLY A 181 10.08 0.24 9.27
C GLY A 181 10.71 -0.93 8.51
N GLN A 182 10.07 -2.11 8.59
CA GLN A 182 10.60 -3.37 8.07
C GLN A 182 9.80 -3.89 6.88
N LEU A 183 10.49 -4.46 5.89
CA LEU A 183 9.89 -5.17 4.77
C LEU A 183 10.34 -6.63 4.78
N SER A 184 9.42 -7.55 4.53
CA SER A 184 9.72 -8.96 4.32
C SER A 184 8.96 -9.48 3.09
N TYR A 185 9.69 -9.82 2.04
CA TYR A 185 9.11 -10.39 0.83
C TYR A 185 9.72 -11.74 0.52
N ILE A 186 8.86 -12.67 0.06
CA ILE A 186 9.30 -13.87 -0.64
C ILE A 186 9.19 -13.62 -2.15
N THR A 187 10.29 -13.79 -2.88
CA THR A 187 10.36 -13.58 -4.33
C THR A 187 11.27 -14.60 -5.00
N SER A 188 11.34 -14.58 -6.33
CA SER A 188 12.42 -15.28 -7.02
C SER A 188 13.79 -14.72 -6.62
N ASN A 189 14.78 -15.57 -6.46
CA ASN A 189 16.18 -15.18 -6.17
C ASN A 189 16.96 -14.72 -7.43
N LYS A 190 16.36 -14.75 -8.62
CA LYS A 190 17.02 -14.44 -9.90
C LYS A 190 17.64 -13.03 -9.92
N TRP A 191 17.02 -12.06 -9.27
CA TRP A 191 17.52 -10.68 -9.20
C TRP A 191 18.94 -10.58 -8.60
N MET A 192 19.33 -11.57 -7.79
CA MET A 192 20.66 -11.57 -7.14
C MET A 192 21.79 -11.72 -8.17
N ARG A 193 21.55 -12.44 -9.26
CA ARG A 193 22.57 -12.79 -10.28
C ARG A 193 22.26 -12.17 -11.65
N ALA A 194 20.99 -11.97 -12.00
CA ALA A 194 20.60 -11.47 -13.31
C ALA A 194 20.98 -9.99 -13.51
N GLY A 195 21.29 -9.61 -14.76
CA GLY A 195 21.62 -8.22 -15.09
C GLY A 195 20.54 -7.22 -14.77
N TYR A 196 19.26 -7.58 -14.97
CA TYR A 196 18.13 -6.71 -14.64
C TYR A 196 18.01 -6.39 -13.14
N GLY A 197 18.56 -7.26 -12.28
CA GLY A 197 18.57 -7.08 -10.82
C GLY A 197 19.58 -6.04 -10.33
N GLU A 198 20.48 -5.53 -11.18
CA GLU A 198 21.47 -4.53 -10.80
C GLU A 198 20.86 -3.29 -10.16
N LYS A 199 19.79 -2.78 -10.76
CA LYS A 199 19.09 -1.59 -10.22
C LYS A 199 18.49 -1.84 -8.84
N LEU A 200 17.93 -3.04 -8.62
CA LEU A 200 17.41 -3.41 -7.30
C LEU A 200 18.54 -3.59 -6.27
N ARG A 201 19.64 -4.24 -6.65
CA ARG A 201 20.83 -4.35 -5.78
C ARG A 201 21.41 -2.99 -5.41
N ASN A 202 21.43 -2.04 -6.36
CA ASN A 202 21.87 -0.67 -6.11
C ASN A 202 20.94 0.07 -5.13
N LEU A 203 19.62 -0.14 -5.24
CA LEU A 203 18.65 0.41 -4.28
C LEU A 203 18.91 -0.16 -2.88
N PHE A 204 19.11 -1.47 -2.76
CA PHE A 204 19.39 -2.09 -1.47
C PHE A 204 20.72 -1.59 -0.86
N ALA A 205 21.75 -1.45 -1.67
CA ALA A 205 23.05 -1.01 -1.19
C ALA A 205 23.08 0.47 -0.73
N LYS A 206 22.14 1.30 -1.20
CA LYS A 206 22.15 2.75 -0.93
C LYS A 206 21.10 3.21 0.08
N ASP A 207 19.90 2.62 0.02
CA ASP A 207 18.71 3.22 0.60
C ASP A 207 18.12 2.40 1.76
N VAL A 208 18.54 1.13 1.93
CA VAL A 208 18.00 0.25 2.97
C VAL A 208 19.09 -0.60 3.61
N ALA A 209 18.88 -1.05 4.84
CA ALA A 209 19.70 -2.11 5.43
C ALA A 209 19.07 -3.47 5.13
N VAL A 210 19.85 -4.37 4.53
CA VAL A 210 19.46 -5.79 4.37
C VAL A 210 19.73 -6.49 5.69
N GLU A 211 18.66 -6.93 6.36
CA GLU A 211 18.76 -7.58 7.67
C GLU A 211 19.00 -9.08 7.53
N GLU A 212 18.29 -9.72 6.59
CA GLU A 212 18.39 -11.16 6.38
C GLU A 212 18.03 -11.54 4.95
N VAL A 213 18.71 -12.55 4.43
CA VAL A 213 18.38 -13.21 3.16
C VAL A 213 18.37 -14.72 3.39
N ILE A 214 17.19 -15.33 3.20
CA ILE A 214 17.03 -16.79 3.25
C ILE A 214 16.81 -17.29 1.83
N ASP A 215 17.86 -17.84 1.22
CA ASP A 215 17.77 -18.45 -0.12
C ASP A 215 17.42 -19.93 0.00
N PHE A 216 16.30 -20.33 -0.57
CA PHE A 216 15.86 -21.73 -0.56
C PHE A 216 16.58 -22.59 -1.61
N GLY A 217 17.39 -21.98 -2.50
CA GLY A 217 18.08 -22.69 -3.57
C GLY A 217 17.10 -23.48 -4.45
N GLY A 218 17.40 -24.75 -4.71
CA GLY A 218 16.53 -25.64 -5.49
C GLY A 218 15.39 -26.29 -4.72
N VAL A 219 15.09 -25.85 -3.47
CA VAL A 219 13.97 -26.39 -2.70
C VAL A 219 12.66 -25.85 -3.27
N VAL A 220 11.73 -26.74 -3.60
CA VAL A 220 10.39 -26.37 -4.10
C VAL A 220 9.56 -25.84 -2.94
N VAL A 221 9.40 -24.51 -2.86
CA VAL A 221 8.57 -23.85 -1.83
C VAL A 221 7.10 -23.78 -2.27
N PHE A 222 6.83 -23.61 -3.56
CA PHE A 222 5.47 -23.51 -4.09
C PHE A 222 5.23 -24.65 -5.11
N SER A 223 4.18 -25.45 -4.91
CA SER A 223 3.82 -26.55 -5.81
C SER A 223 3.42 -26.09 -7.23
N ALA A 224 2.92 -24.85 -7.35
CA ALA A 224 2.42 -24.28 -8.61
C ALA A 224 3.48 -23.52 -9.43
N ALA A 225 4.67 -23.29 -8.90
CA ALA A 225 5.73 -22.54 -9.59
C ALA A 225 7.09 -23.16 -9.35
N VAL A 226 7.73 -23.61 -10.42
CA VAL A 226 9.14 -24.07 -10.40
C VAL A 226 10.05 -22.83 -10.46
N VAL A 227 10.22 -22.16 -9.33
CA VAL A 227 11.04 -20.95 -9.21
C VAL A 227 11.88 -21.05 -7.94
N ASP A 228 13.18 -20.87 -8.08
CA ASP A 228 14.05 -20.70 -6.92
C ASP A 228 13.66 -19.42 -6.20
N THR A 229 13.31 -19.56 -4.94
CA THR A 229 12.78 -18.44 -4.12
C THR A 229 13.75 -18.06 -3.02
N ALA A 230 13.64 -16.79 -2.59
CA ALA A 230 14.30 -16.29 -1.40
C ALA A 230 13.36 -15.39 -0.60
N ILE A 231 13.49 -15.42 0.72
CA ILE A 231 12.92 -14.39 1.60
C ILE A 231 14.01 -13.33 1.82
N VAL A 232 13.61 -12.07 1.65
CA VAL A 232 14.49 -10.93 1.93
C VAL A 232 13.83 -10.05 2.97
N GLN A 233 14.54 -9.79 4.05
CA GLN A 233 14.14 -8.86 5.11
C GLN A 233 15.00 -7.60 5.02
N LEU A 234 14.33 -6.45 4.99
CA LEU A 234 14.95 -5.13 4.87
C LEU A 234 14.42 -4.23 5.97
N SER A 235 15.22 -3.26 6.39
CA SER A 235 14.73 -2.11 7.16
C SER A 235 15.00 -0.80 6.41
N LYS A 236 14.05 0.14 6.47
CA LYS A 236 14.20 1.48 5.90
C LYS A 236 15.09 2.32 6.79
N ARG A 237 16.36 2.08 6.68
CA ARG A 237 17.45 2.86 7.28
C ARG A 237 18.66 2.76 6.37
N LYS A 238 19.55 3.73 6.43
CA LYS A 238 20.80 3.64 5.65
C LYS A 238 21.57 2.38 6.07
N PRO A 239 22.25 1.72 5.12
CA PRO A 239 23.12 0.60 5.44
C PRO A 239 24.18 1.05 6.46
N GLY A 240 24.44 0.23 7.47
CA GLY A 240 25.59 0.43 8.35
C GLY A 240 26.89 0.08 7.62
N ASP A 241 28.01 0.56 8.12
CA ASP A 241 29.35 0.30 7.55
C ASP A 241 29.81 -1.16 7.71
N SER A 242 29.08 -1.98 8.43
CA SER A 242 29.33 -3.42 8.61
C SER A 242 28.06 -4.24 8.50
N PHE A 243 28.11 -5.32 7.73
CA PHE A 243 27.16 -6.41 7.86
C PHE A 243 27.40 -7.14 9.18
N PRO A 244 26.35 -7.56 9.87
CA PRO A 244 26.50 -8.45 11.03
C PRO A 244 27.07 -9.80 10.63
#